data_516440f544219b841d3e521c385b917b
#
_entry.id   516440f544219b841d3e521c385b917b
#
_cell.length_a   1.000
_cell.length_b   1.000
_cell.length_c   1.000
_cell.angle_alpha   90.00
_cell.angle_beta   90.00
_cell.angle_gamma   90.00
#
_symmetry.space_group_name_H-M   'P 1'
#
loop_
_entity.id
_entity.type
_entity.pdbx_description
1 polymer ?
#
loop_
_entity_poly.entity_id
_entity_poly.type
_entity_poly.pdbx_seq_one_letter_code
_entity_poly.pdbx_strand_id
1 'polypeptide(L)'
;MTNAAFGTSALDSITLKETKASDGPTAVSASITAVSFPNEGIWASSFDVELIERIGDFLAEDARLNGVDTMYAPGVNIHRTPFGGRAHEYFSEDPLLTAYAAMAEVKGMQKKGVIPVLKHYAFNDEESARNGIGIWLNEQAAREIYLLPFEYAMRPSMGAGALGAMSSFNRVGALWTGASKALQLDISRNEWNFQGYFITDMASSNGALFMTFDDGVFLSLIHI
;
A
#
# COMPACT_ATOMS: atom_id res chain seq x y z
N MET A 1 -8.61 11.78 -21.01
CA MET A 1 -8.63 10.64 -20.08
C MET A 1 -7.73 11.02 -18.94
N THR A 2 -8.29 11.26 -17.76
CA THR A 2 -7.50 11.46 -16.56
C THR A 2 -6.77 10.15 -16.26
N ASN A 3 -5.50 10.27 -15.95
CA ASN A 3 -4.64 9.13 -15.68
C ASN A 3 -5.18 8.44 -14.40
N ALA A 4 -5.86 7.32 -14.53
CA ALA A 4 -6.51 6.61 -13.42
C ALA A 4 -5.52 6.21 -12.29
N ALA A 5 -4.22 6.24 -12.56
CA ALA A 5 -3.19 6.02 -11.55
C ALA A 5 -3.11 7.16 -10.51
N PHE A 6 -3.59 8.35 -10.83
CA PHE A 6 -3.47 9.53 -9.96
C PHE A 6 -4.83 10.16 -9.61
N GLY A 7 -5.90 9.41 -9.67
CA GLY A 7 -7.22 9.83 -9.27
C GLY A 7 -8.33 9.37 -10.21
N THR A 8 -9.55 9.77 -9.92
CA THR A 8 -10.74 9.45 -10.72
C THR A 8 -11.39 10.71 -11.21
N SER A 9 -11.95 10.66 -12.43
CA SER A 9 -12.82 11.73 -12.92
C SER A 9 -14.13 11.75 -12.15
N ALA A 10 -14.76 12.93 -12.09
CA ALA A 10 -16.10 13.06 -11.54
C ALA A 10 -17.11 12.23 -12.36
N LEU A 11 -18.07 11.64 -11.65
CA LEU A 11 -19.20 10.92 -12.21
C LEU A 11 -20.50 11.48 -11.62
N ASP A 12 -21.09 12.44 -12.30
CA ASP A 12 -22.29 13.15 -11.83
C ASP A 12 -23.49 12.23 -11.61
N SER A 13 -23.58 11.15 -12.40
CA SER A 13 -24.67 10.17 -12.30
C SER A 13 -24.77 9.48 -10.93
N ILE A 14 -23.68 9.44 -10.17
CA ILE A 14 -23.63 8.86 -8.82
C ILE A 14 -23.10 9.85 -7.79
N THR A 15 -23.04 11.12 -8.13
CA THR A 15 -22.53 12.21 -7.25
C THR A 15 -21.07 11.99 -6.80
N LEU A 16 -20.29 11.23 -7.57
CA LEU A 16 -18.86 11.04 -7.30
C LEU A 16 -18.08 12.28 -7.76
N LYS A 17 -17.39 12.91 -6.84
CA LYS A 17 -16.47 14.02 -7.14
C LYS A 17 -15.19 13.52 -7.77
N GLU A 18 -14.51 14.39 -8.50
CA GLU A 18 -13.13 14.13 -8.92
C GLU A 18 -12.27 13.89 -7.67
N THR A 19 -11.41 12.88 -7.73
CA THR A 19 -10.44 12.58 -6.68
C THR A 19 -9.03 12.66 -7.22
N LYS A 20 -8.07 13.01 -6.34
CA LYS A 20 -6.66 13.01 -6.67
C LYS A 20 -5.90 12.05 -5.77
N ALA A 21 -5.00 11.29 -6.38
CA ALA A 21 -4.06 10.44 -5.67
C ALA A 21 -2.63 10.94 -5.88
N SER A 22 -1.79 10.74 -4.90
CA SER A 22 -0.36 11.05 -4.98
C SER A 22 0.47 9.89 -4.46
N ASP A 23 1.63 9.72 -5.06
CA ASP A 23 2.66 8.83 -4.52
C ASP A 23 3.38 9.48 -3.35
N GLY A 24 4.02 8.65 -2.54
CA GLY A 24 4.95 9.02 -1.50
C GLY A 24 4.58 8.59 -0.11
N PRO A 25 5.43 7.81 0.58
CA PRO A 25 5.29 7.65 2.01
C PRO A 25 5.87 8.84 2.80
N THR A 26 6.80 9.60 2.22
CA THR A 26 7.55 10.64 2.94
C THR A 26 7.22 12.06 2.52
N ALA A 27 6.43 12.25 1.47
CA ALA A 27 5.98 13.54 0.97
C ALA A 27 4.82 13.36 -0.01
N VAL A 28 4.07 14.42 -0.25
CA VAL A 28 3.10 14.48 -1.36
C VAL A 28 3.86 14.71 -2.66
N SER A 29 4.16 13.65 -3.40
CA SER A 29 5.00 13.72 -4.61
C SER A 29 4.44 14.60 -5.72
N ALA A 30 3.13 14.80 -5.74
CA ALA A 30 2.46 15.68 -6.71
C ALA A 30 2.60 17.17 -6.39
N SER A 31 3.25 17.56 -5.29
CA SER A 31 3.36 18.95 -4.84
C SER A 31 4.80 19.40 -4.69
N ILE A 32 5.08 20.61 -5.17
CA ILE A 32 6.36 21.29 -4.94
C ILE A 32 6.39 22.06 -3.61
N THR A 33 5.29 22.16 -2.92
CA THR A 33 5.13 22.92 -1.66
C THR A 33 4.96 22.02 -0.43
N ALA A 34 4.89 20.70 -0.62
CA ALA A 34 4.76 19.75 0.47
C ALA A 34 6.07 19.60 1.25
N VAL A 35 5.94 19.31 2.53
CA VAL A 35 7.09 19.00 3.38
C VAL A 35 7.62 17.60 3.05
N SER A 36 8.93 17.46 2.95
CA SER A 36 9.59 16.16 2.85
C SER A 36 10.05 15.71 4.23
N PHE A 37 9.55 14.57 4.67
CA PHE A 37 9.95 13.93 5.92
C PHE A 37 11.13 12.97 5.68
N PRO A 38 11.87 12.59 6.71
CA PRO A 38 12.82 11.49 6.64
C PRO A 38 12.12 10.19 6.15
N ASN A 39 12.89 9.21 5.70
CA ASN A 39 12.31 7.95 5.23
C ASN A 39 11.68 7.11 6.37
N GLU A 40 10.79 6.20 6.02
CA GLU A 40 10.04 5.37 6.97
C GLU A 40 10.94 4.51 7.89
N GLY A 41 12.10 4.06 7.40
CA GLY A 41 13.08 3.35 8.23
C GLY A 41 13.64 4.20 9.37
N ILE A 42 13.79 5.52 9.16
CA ILE A 42 14.18 6.46 10.22
C ILE A 42 13.05 6.63 11.23
N TRP A 43 11.80 6.70 10.78
CA TRP A 43 10.65 6.77 11.69
C TRP A 43 10.56 5.52 12.57
N ALA A 44 10.67 4.34 11.97
CA ALA A 44 10.67 3.07 12.70
C ALA A 44 11.81 2.98 13.71
N SER A 45 13.00 3.51 13.39
CA SER A 45 14.15 3.55 14.28
C SER A 45 13.94 4.41 15.53
N SER A 46 12.91 5.24 15.57
CA SER A 46 12.52 5.97 16.79
C SER A 46 11.85 5.07 17.82
N PHE A 47 11.27 3.94 17.42
CA PHE A 47 10.39 3.09 18.22
C PHE A 47 9.22 3.84 18.89
N ASP A 48 8.86 5.00 18.34
CA ASP A 48 7.83 5.89 18.86
C ASP A 48 6.60 5.87 17.94
N VAL A 49 5.65 5.04 18.31
CA VAL A 49 4.38 4.85 17.55
C VAL A 49 3.56 6.13 17.52
N GLU A 50 3.57 6.94 18.58
CA GLU A 50 2.84 8.20 18.65
C GLU A 50 3.46 9.24 17.72
N LEU A 51 4.78 9.27 17.62
CA LEU A 51 5.49 10.13 16.66
C LEU A 51 5.11 9.76 15.22
N ILE A 52 5.09 8.46 14.88
CA ILE A 52 4.74 7.99 13.54
C ILE A 52 3.28 8.36 13.20
N GLU A 53 2.36 8.20 14.15
CA GLU A 53 0.96 8.61 13.95
C GLU A 53 0.85 10.12 13.69
N ARG A 54 1.62 10.94 14.41
CA ARG A 54 1.67 12.38 14.16
C ARG A 54 2.28 12.73 12.80
N ILE A 55 3.29 12.01 12.34
CA ILE A 55 3.85 12.19 11.00
C ILE A 55 2.77 11.88 9.95
N GLY A 56 2.04 10.78 10.10
CA GLY A 56 0.90 10.45 9.22
C GLY A 56 -0.18 11.53 9.20
N ASP A 57 -0.48 12.14 10.34
CA ASP A 57 -1.41 13.28 10.45
C ASP A 57 -0.91 14.50 9.67
N PHE A 58 0.38 14.84 9.75
CA PHE A 58 0.98 15.95 9.00
C PHE A 58 1.06 15.67 7.50
N LEU A 59 1.42 14.46 7.09
CA LEU A 59 1.39 14.05 5.69
C LEU A 59 -0.01 14.19 5.07
N ALA A 60 -1.02 13.78 5.82
CA ALA A 60 -2.40 13.92 5.37
C ALA A 60 -2.86 15.37 5.33
N GLU A 61 -2.38 16.23 6.22
CA GLU A 61 -2.65 17.66 6.16
C GLU A 61 -2.06 18.28 4.89
N ASP A 62 -0.79 17.98 4.60
CA ASP A 62 -0.15 18.40 3.35
C ASP A 62 -0.90 17.87 2.12
N ALA A 63 -1.33 16.61 2.13
CA ALA A 63 -2.12 16.02 1.06
C ALA A 63 -3.41 16.82 0.82
N ARG A 64 -4.17 17.11 1.86
CA ARG A 64 -5.40 17.90 1.77
C ARG A 64 -5.19 19.32 1.28
N LEU A 65 -4.15 20.00 1.75
CA LEU A 65 -3.79 21.34 1.30
C LEU A 65 -3.46 21.37 -0.20
N ASN A 66 -2.97 20.25 -0.74
CA ASN A 66 -2.67 20.08 -2.17
C ASN A 66 -3.83 19.44 -2.96
N GLY A 67 -4.99 19.26 -2.34
CA GLY A 67 -6.18 18.69 -2.97
C GLY A 67 -6.04 17.19 -3.28
N VAL A 68 -5.21 16.48 -2.52
CA VAL A 68 -4.99 15.03 -2.64
C VAL A 68 -5.88 14.29 -1.64
N ASP A 69 -6.66 13.35 -2.13
CA ASP A 69 -7.61 12.56 -1.32
C ASP A 69 -7.04 11.20 -0.93
N THR A 70 -6.07 10.71 -1.70
CA THR A 70 -5.49 9.37 -1.55
C THR A 70 -3.97 9.43 -1.63
N MET A 71 -3.29 8.79 -0.69
CA MET A 71 -1.84 8.66 -0.70
C MET A 71 -1.43 7.20 -0.88
N TYR A 72 -0.51 6.93 -1.81
CA TYR A 72 0.10 5.60 -1.97
C TYR A 72 1.20 5.42 -0.91
N ALA A 73 0.76 5.20 0.30
CA ALA A 73 1.51 5.10 1.54
C ALA A 73 0.66 4.37 2.60
N PRO A 74 1.29 3.78 3.62
CA PRO A 74 2.71 3.51 3.79
C PRO A 74 3.23 2.38 2.91
N GLY A 75 4.58 2.31 2.76
CA GLY A 75 5.26 1.14 2.27
C GLY A 75 5.51 0.15 3.42
N VAL A 76 5.03 -1.09 3.30
CA VAL A 76 5.06 -2.03 4.45
C VAL A 76 5.72 -3.37 4.15
N ASN A 77 6.47 -3.47 3.06
CA ASN A 77 7.25 -4.67 2.78
C ASN A 77 8.47 -4.76 3.70
N ILE A 78 8.99 -5.97 3.88
CA ILE A 78 10.04 -6.25 4.85
C ILE A 78 11.42 -5.99 4.24
N HIS A 79 12.33 -5.39 5.02
CA HIS A 79 13.76 -5.25 4.68
C HIS A 79 14.45 -6.62 4.76
N ARG A 80 14.13 -7.54 3.85
CA ARG A 80 14.71 -8.88 3.82
C ARG A 80 16.23 -8.84 3.54
N THR A 81 16.68 -7.85 2.80
CA THR A 81 18.08 -7.62 2.45
C THR A 81 18.33 -6.12 2.28
N PRO A 82 19.53 -5.62 2.62
CA PRO A 82 19.87 -4.21 2.36
C PRO A 82 19.91 -3.88 0.87
N PHE A 83 19.94 -4.87 -0.01
CA PHE A 83 19.98 -4.74 -1.47
C PHE A 83 18.59 -4.83 -2.13
N GLY A 84 17.51 -4.84 -1.36
CA GLY A 84 16.14 -4.98 -1.88
C GLY A 84 15.69 -3.87 -2.84
N GLY A 85 16.38 -2.74 -2.85
CA GLY A 85 16.16 -1.65 -3.83
C GLY A 85 15.19 -0.56 -3.36
N ARG A 86 14.28 -0.86 -2.43
CA ARG A 86 13.27 0.10 -1.92
C ARG A 86 13.23 0.19 -0.39
N ALA A 87 14.32 -0.18 0.28
CA ALA A 87 14.39 -0.08 1.74
C ALA A 87 14.19 1.36 2.29
N HIS A 88 14.39 2.38 1.44
CA HIS A 88 14.16 3.79 1.80
C HIS A 88 12.67 4.15 1.99
N GLU A 89 11.74 3.33 1.52
CA GLU A 89 10.30 3.56 1.65
C GLU A 89 9.58 2.45 2.42
N TYR A 90 10.32 1.65 3.20
CA TYR A 90 9.79 0.62 4.08
C TYR A 90 10.35 0.81 5.48
N PHE A 91 9.63 0.31 6.49
CA PHE A 91 9.96 0.60 7.89
C PHE A 91 11.14 -0.20 8.45
N SER A 92 11.12 -1.54 8.33
CA SER A 92 12.06 -2.39 9.06
C SER A 92 12.19 -3.79 8.47
N GLU A 93 13.20 -4.52 8.95
CA GLU A 93 13.32 -5.97 8.80
C GLU A 93 12.43 -6.74 9.80
N ASP A 94 12.05 -6.09 10.90
CA ASP A 94 11.20 -6.68 11.93
C ASP A 94 9.73 -6.51 11.53
N PRO A 95 8.97 -7.62 11.35
CA PRO A 95 7.58 -7.56 10.92
C PRO A 95 6.66 -6.91 11.96
N LEU A 96 6.96 -7.05 13.25
CA LEU A 96 6.13 -6.48 14.30
C LEU A 96 6.34 -4.97 14.41
N LEU A 97 7.59 -4.50 14.35
CA LEU A 97 7.90 -3.07 14.30
C LEU A 97 7.24 -2.42 13.07
N THR A 98 7.37 -3.06 11.90
CA THR A 98 6.71 -2.61 10.67
C THR A 98 5.20 -2.57 10.83
N ALA A 99 4.59 -3.56 11.48
CA ALA A 99 3.16 -3.62 11.71
C ALA A 99 2.64 -2.45 12.56
N TYR A 100 3.31 -2.17 13.67
CA TYR A 100 2.93 -1.03 14.53
C TYR A 100 3.16 0.32 13.85
N ALA A 101 4.26 0.48 13.13
CA ALA A 101 4.57 1.70 12.39
C ALA A 101 3.53 1.96 11.28
N ALA A 102 3.23 0.95 10.46
CA ALA A 102 2.22 1.03 9.41
C ALA A 102 0.84 1.36 9.97
N MET A 103 0.45 0.69 11.05
CA MET A 103 -0.83 0.96 11.72
C MET A 103 -0.91 2.40 12.23
N ALA A 104 0.17 2.94 12.78
CA ALA A 104 0.22 4.31 13.28
C ALA A 104 0.10 5.34 12.17
N GLU A 105 0.84 5.17 11.08
CA GLU A 105 0.76 6.07 9.93
C GLU A 105 -0.64 6.06 9.30
N VAL A 106 -1.22 4.87 9.10
CA VAL A 106 -2.60 4.73 8.60
C VAL A 106 -3.59 5.47 9.48
N LYS A 107 -3.50 5.33 10.81
CA LYS A 107 -4.36 6.06 11.74
C LYS A 107 -4.20 7.58 11.60
N GLY A 108 -2.96 8.05 11.55
CA GLY A 108 -2.66 9.47 11.37
C GLY A 108 -3.30 10.02 10.10
N MET A 109 -3.08 9.35 8.97
CA MET A 109 -3.62 9.78 7.69
C MET A 109 -5.15 9.81 7.66
N GLN A 110 -5.79 8.78 8.18
CA GLN A 110 -7.26 8.67 8.17
C GLN A 110 -7.95 9.69 9.07
N LYS A 111 -7.28 10.21 10.11
CA LYS A 111 -7.82 11.31 10.94
C LYS A 111 -8.18 12.54 10.12
N LYS A 112 -7.44 12.82 9.06
CA LYS A 112 -7.67 13.98 8.18
C LYS A 112 -8.58 13.64 6.98
N GLY A 113 -9.05 12.40 6.88
CA GLY A 113 -9.90 11.95 5.78
C GLY A 113 -9.12 11.67 4.48
N VAL A 114 -7.80 11.49 4.56
CA VAL A 114 -7.00 11.00 3.44
C VAL A 114 -6.98 9.47 3.47
N ILE A 115 -7.14 8.86 2.32
CA ILE A 115 -7.14 7.40 2.19
C ILE A 115 -5.70 6.91 2.01
N PRO A 116 -5.13 6.18 2.99
CA PRO A 116 -3.87 5.50 2.80
C PRO A 116 -4.06 4.25 1.94
N VAL A 117 -3.15 4.02 1.00
CA VAL A 117 -3.09 2.83 0.16
C VAL A 117 -1.80 2.08 0.46
N LEU A 118 -1.94 1.08 1.32
CA LEU A 118 -0.81 0.23 1.73
C LEU A 118 -0.14 -0.43 0.53
N LYS A 119 1.18 -0.38 0.47
CA LYS A 119 1.93 -0.94 -0.64
C LYS A 119 3.16 -1.74 -0.19
N HIS A 120 3.55 -2.74 -0.94
CA HIS A 120 2.90 -3.36 -2.08
C HIS A 120 2.40 -4.75 -1.66
N TYR A 121 1.11 -4.96 -1.70
CA TYR A 121 0.45 -6.18 -1.21
C TYR A 121 0.49 -7.30 -2.26
N ALA A 122 1.36 -8.30 -2.07
CA ALA A 122 2.28 -8.49 -0.98
C ALA A 122 3.63 -9.03 -1.52
N PHE A 123 4.62 -9.15 -0.63
CA PHE A 123 5.92 -9.81 -0.93
C PHE A 123 6.83 -9.04 -1.89
N ASN A 124 6.73 -7.73 -2.00
CA ASN A 124 7.63 -6.91 -2.81
C ASN A 124 8.88 -6.48 -2.03
N ASP A 125 9.66 -7.46 -1.59
CA ASP A 125 10.87 -7.24 -0.78
C ASP A 125 12.14 -7.16 -1.63
N GLU A 126 12.01 -7.30 -2.95
CA GLU A 126 13.08 -7.29 -3.93
C GLU A 126 12.62 -6.63 -5.23
N GLU A 127 13.40 -5.69 -5.72
CA GLU A 127 13.09 -4.93 -6.94
C GLU A 127 13.69 -5.56 -8.20
N SER A 128 14.70 -6.44 -8.06
CA SER A 128 15.31 -7.09 -9.21
C SER A 128 14.29 -8.01 -9.90
N ALA A 129 14.02 -7.71 -11.17
CA ALA A 129 13.05 -8.44 -11.98
C ALA A 129 11.64 -8.54 -11.38
N ARG A 130 11.20 -7.56 -10.60
CA ARG A 130 9.94 -7.56 -9.83
C ARG A 130 8.69 -7.90 -10.65
N ASN A 131 8.66 -7.55 -11.94
CA ASN A 131 7.54 -7.84 -12.84
C ASN A 131 7.38 -9.34 -13.19
N GLY A 132 8.39 -10.16 -12.92
CA GLY A 132 8.40 -11.57 -13.27
C GLY A 132 8.87 -12.51 -12.16
N ILE A 133 9.32 -11.93 -11.04
CA ILE A 133 9.83 -12.74 -9.93
C ILE A 133 8.71 -13.55 -9.29
N GLY A 134 8.94 -14.87 -9.14
CA GLY A 134 8.08 -15.76 -8.37
C GLY A 134 8.62 -15.94 -6.96
N ILE A 135 7.80 -15.60 -5.97
CA ILE A 135 8.12 -15.79 -4.55
C ILE A 135 7.64 -17.17 -4.13
N TRP A 136 8.51 -17.92 -3.47
CA TRP A 136 8.22 -19.25 -2.96
C TRP A 136 8.48 -19.26 -1.46
N LEU A 137 7.45 -19.53 -0.70
CA LEU A 137 7.51 -19.59 0.77
C LEU A 137 6.40 -20.50 1.29
N ASN A 138 6.53 -20.95 2.52
CA ASN A 138 5.44 -21.63 3.19
C ASN A 138 4.45 -20.64 3.82
N GLU A 139 3.27 -21.12 4.18
CA GLU A 139 2.21 -20.28 4.72
C GLU A 139 2.60 -19.63 6.06
N GLN A 140 3.33 -20.33 6.91
CA GLN A 140 3.79 -19.79 8.19
C GLN A 140 4.68 -18.57 7.99
N ALA A 141 5.70 -18.66 7.15
CA ALA A 141 6.57 -17.53 6.84
C ALA A 141 5.79 -16.38 6.18
N ALA A 142 4.85 -16.72 5.29
CA ALA A 142 3.99 -15.71 4.68
C ALA A 142 3.21 -14.90 5.73
N ARG A 143 2.57 -15.58 6.66
CA ARG A 143 1.69 -14.93 7.66
C ARG A 143 2.45 -14.24 8.79
N GLU A 144 3.51 -14.87 9.31
CA GLU A 144 4.22 -14.38 10.49
C GLU A 144 5.22 -13.27 10.16
N ILE A 145 5.66 -13.16 8.91
CA ILE A 145 6.68 -12.19 8.50
C ILE A 145 6.09 -11.18 7.50
N TYR A 146 5.71 -11.64 6.31
CA TYR A 146 5.43 -10.74 5.19
C TYR A 146 4.02 -10.16 5.18
N LEU A 147 3.04 -10.89 5.68
CA LEU A 147 1.65 -10.44 5.74
C LEU A 147 1.29 -9.78 7.06
N LEU A 148 2.07 -9.99 8.11
CA LEU A 148 1.78 -9.43 9.45
C LEU A 148 1.60 -7.90 9.44
N PRO A 149 2.46 -7.10 8.79
CA PRO A 149 2.28 -5.65 8.72
C PRO A 149 0.98 -5.24 8.03
N PHE A 150 0.61 -5.95 6.96
CA PHE A 150 -0.65 -5.71 6.26
C PHE A 150 -1.85 -6.08 7.13
N GLU A 151 -1.80 -7.21 7.85
CA GLU A 151 -2.87 -7.60 8.76
C GLU A 151 -3.16 -6.50 9.79
N TYR A 152 -2.13 -6.00 10.46
CA TYR A 152 -2.28 -4.97 11.49
C TYR A 152 -2.85 -3.66 10.94
N ALA A 153 -2.42 -3.27 9.76
CA ALA A 153 -2.88 -2.04 9.14
C ALA A 153 -4.27 -2.17 8.48
N MET A 154 -4.59 -3.32 7.88
CA MET A 154 -5.83 -3.55 7.14
C MET A 154 -7.00 -3.98 8.02
N ARG A 155 -6.73 -4.76 9.09
CA ARG A 155 -7.76 -5.37 9.92
C ARG A 155 -8.38 -4.34 10.88
N PRO A 156 -9.69 -4.02 10.78
CA PRO A 156 -10.33 -3.00 11.63
C PRO A 156 -10.23 -3.31 13.12
N SER A 157 -10.28 -4.60 13.51
CA SER A 157 -10.18 -5.02 14.90
C SER A 157 -8.81 -4.78 15.54
N MET A 158 -7.76 -4.55 14.73
CA MET A 158 -6.43 -4.14 15.20
C MET A 158 -6.32 -2.61 15.38
N GLY A 159 -7.33 -1.86 14.92
CA GLY A 159 -7.49 -0.45 15.23
C GLY A 159 -7.05 0.53 14.15
N ALA A 160 -6.53 0.09 13.01
CA ALA A 160 -6.22 0.99 11.89
C ALA A 160 -7.30 0.93 10.81
N GLY A 161 -7.58 -0.27 10.26
CA GLY A 161 -8.63 -0.44 9.26
C GLY A 161 -8.38 0.40 8.02
N ALA A 162 -7.21 0.24 7.41
CA ALA A 162 -6.86 0.97 6.18
C ALA A 162 -7.94 0.82 5.11
N LEU A 163 -8.15 1.88 4.33
CA LEU A 163 -9.20 1.93 3.31
C LEU A 163 -8.68 1.68 1.90
N GLY A 164 -7.40 1.41 1.72
CA GLY A 164 -6.81 1.09 0.43
C GLY A 164 -5.61 0.16 0.54
N ALA A 165 -5.38 -0.64 -0.48
CA ALA A 165 -4.17 -1.43 -0.65
C ALA A 165 -3.81 -1.55 -2.14
N MET A 166 -2.52 -1.60 -2.43
CA MET A 166 -1.97 -1.72 -3.78
C MET A 166 -1.33 -3.10 -3.95
N SER A 167 -1.79 -3.87 -4.93
CA SER A 167 -1.16 -5.15 -5.25
C SER A 167 0.24 -4.95 -5.83
N SER A 168 1.15 -5.83 -5.45
CA SER A 168 2.52 -5.79 -5.94
C SER A 168 2.65 -6.32 -7.39
N PHE A 169 3.82 -6.12 -8.01
CA PHE A 169 4.11 -6.66 -9.34
C PHE A 169 4.46 -8.15 -9.33
N ASN A 170 4.99 -8.64 -8.24
CA ASN A 170 5.52 -9.99 -8.15
C ASN A 170 4.41 -11.06 -8.11
N ARG A 171 4.85 -12.32 -8.22
CA ARG A 171 3.99 -13.49 -8.19
C ARG A 171 4.25 -14.30 -6.92
N VAL A 172 3.25 -14.99 -6.44
CA VAL A 172 3.41 -16.08 -5.46
C VAL A 172 3.31 -17.39 -6.22
N GLY A 173 4.41 -18.11 -6.28
CA GLY A 173 4.55 -19.18 -7.26
C GLY A 173 4.42 -18.64 -8.68
N ALA A 174 3.45 -19.15 -9.43
CA ALA A 174 3.15 -18.69 -10.79
C ALA A 174 2.08 -17.61 -10.87
N LEU A 175 1.34 -17.35 -9.77
CA LEU A 175 0.18 -16.47 -9.78
C LEU A 175 0.56 -15.04 -9.34
N TRP A 176 0.20 -14.07 -10.14
CA TRP A 176 0.36 -12.66 -9.77
C TRP A 176 -0.44 -12.30 -8.51
N THR A 177 0.14 -11.50 -7.61
CA THR A 177 -0.49 -11.14 -6.34
C THR A 177 -1.85 -10.46 -6.50
N GLY A 178 -1.99 -9.60 -7.51
CA GLY A 178 -3.24 -8.91 -7.80
C GLY A 178 -4.36 -9.82 -8.32
N ALA A 179 -4.03 -10.99 -8.86
CA ALA A 179 -4.99 -12.02 -9.30
C ALA A 179 -5.19 -13.15 -8.27
N SER A 180 -4.47 -13.09 -7.15
CA SER A 180 -4.53 -14.13 -6.14
C SER A 180 -5.82 -14.04 -5.31
N LYS A 181 -6.77 -14.95 -5.56
CA LYS A 181 -7.97 -15.08 -4.73
C LYS A 181 -7.63 -15.26 -3.26
N ALA A 182 -6.59 -16.04 -2.94
CA ALA A 182 -6.15 -16.27 -1.57
C ALA A 182 -5.76 -14.95 -0.89
N LEU A 183 -4.98 -14.09 -1.54
CA LEU A 183 -4.59 -12.80 -0.98
C LEU A 183 -5.75 -11.79 -0.98
N GLN A 184 -6.39 -11.59 -2.13
CA GLN A 184 -7.35 -10.51 -2.35
C GLN A 184 -8.71 -10.77 -1.66
N LEU A 185 -9.10 -12.03 -1.49
CA LEU A 185 -10.40 -12.41 -0.95
C LEU A 185 -10.28 -13.21 0.34
N ASP A 186 -9.63 -14.37 0.29
CA ASP A 186 -9.70 -15.30 1.41
C ASP A 186 -9.01 -14.73 2.65
N ILE A 187 -7.80 -14.21 2.52
CA ILE A 187 -7.05 -13.59 3.63
C ILE A 187 -7.59 -12.19 3.94
N SER A 188 -7.56 -11.27 2.97
CA SER A 188 -7.86 -9.88 3.29
C SER A 188 -9.32 -9.64 3.64
N ARG A 189 -10.27 -10.14 2.84
CA ARG A 189 -11.70 -9.91 3.08
C ARG A 189 -12.26 -10.82 4.15
N ASN A 190 -12.06 -12.15 3.99
CA ASN A 190 -12.75 -13.13 4.82
C ASN A 190 -12.11 -13.29 6.20
N GLU A 191 -10.75 -13.31 6.30
CA GLU A 191 -10.08 -13.47 7.58
C GLU A 191 -9.86 -12.14 8.30
N TRP A 192 -9.40 -11.09 7.58
CA TRP A 192 -9.07 -9.81 8.19
C TRP A 192 -10.21 -8.80 8.19
N ASN A 193 -11.31 -9.09 7.48
CA ASN A 193 -12.44 -8.17 7.33
C ASN A 193 -12.02 -6.80 6.75
N PHE A 194 -11.10 -6.80 5.81
CA PHE A 194 -10.65 -5.58 5.13
C PHE A 194 -11.80 -4.98 4.31
N GLN A 195 -12.14 -3.73 4.59
CA GLN A 195 -13.26 -3.01 3.97
C GLN A 195 -12.83 -2.04 2.87
N GLY A 196 -11.50 -1.82 2.72
CA GLY A 196 -10.95 -0.91 1.74
C GLY A 196 -11.01 -1.45 0.30
N TYR A 197 -10.53 -0.66 -0.64
CA TYR A 197 -10.42 -1.08 -2.04
C TYR A 197 -9.00 -1.59 -2.36
N PHE A 198 -8.90 -2.35 -3.45
CA PHE A 198 -7.62 -2.71 -4.04
C PHE A 198 -7.40 -1.95 -5.33
N ILE A 199 -6.15 -1.50 -5.55
CA ILE A 199 -5.68 -1.03 -6.85
C ILE A 199 -4.49 -1.89 -7.28
N THR A 200 -4.19 -1.89 -8.57
CA THR A 200 -2.93 -2.45 -9.07
C THR A 200 -1.82 -1.42 -8.93
N ASP A 201 -0.58 -1.88 -8.78
CA ASP A 201 0.57 -1.01 -9.02
C ASP A 201 0.58 -0.55 -10.49
N MET A 202 1.32 0.51 -10.80
CA MET A 202 1.35 1.10 -12.13
C MET A 202 1.81 0.07 -13.18
N ALA A 203 0.97 -0.12 -14.20
CA ALA A 203 1.39 -0.84 -15.38
C ALA A 203 2.49 -0.06 -16.11
N SER A 204 3.75 -0.44 -15.94
CA SER A 204 4.81 0.08 -16.78
C SER A 204 4.61 -0.44 -18.21
N SER A 205 5.10 0.31 -19.20
CA SER A 205 4.99 -0.06 -20.62
C SER A 205 5.49 -1.48 -20.97
N ASN A 206 6.27 -2.07 -20.09
CA ASN A 206 6.82 -3.43 -20.24
C ASN A 206 6.11 -4.47 -19.35
N GLY A 207 5.30 -4.08 -18.39
CA GLY A 207 4.66 -4.99 -17.43
C GLY A 207 3.14 -5.12 -17.61
N ALA A 208 2.52 -4.17 -18.29
CA ALA A 208 1.05 -4.14 -18.45
C ALA A 208 0.49 -5.40 -19.14
N LEU A 209 1.22 -5.99 -20.08
CA LEU A 209 0.77 -7.17 -20.80
C LEU A 209 0.67 -8.43 -19.90
N PHE A 210 1.53 -8.50 -18.87
CA PHE A 210 1.54 -9.64 -17.95
C PHE A 210 0.47 -9.52 -16.84
N MET A 211 -0.05 -8.32 -16.64
CA MET A 211 -1.00 -8.03 -15.56
C MET A 211 -2.45 -7.95 -16.04
N THR A 212 -2.71 -7.83 -17.34
CA THR A 212 -4.04 -7.44 -17.83
C THR A 212 -4.89 -8.55 -18.40
N PHE A 213 -4.34 -9.62 -18.97
CA PHE A 213 -5.16 -10.61 -19.67
C PHE A 213 -5.10 -12.03 -19.11
N ASP A 214 -3.92 -12.51 -18.71
CA ASP A 214 -3.76 -13.88 -18.27
C ASP A 214 -4.00 -14.08 -16.76
N ASP A 215 -3.93 -13.00 -15.96
CA ASP A 215 -3.96 -13.08 -14.50
C ASP A 215 -5.29 -12.58 -13.89
N GLY A 216 -6.30 -12.30 -14.68
CA GLY A 216 -7.64 -11.97 -14.18
C GLY A 216 -7.76 -10.60 -13.48
N VAL A 217 -6.99 -9.60 -13.92
CA VAL A 217 -6.97 -8.23 -13.37
C VAL A 217 -8.35 -7.58 -13.27
N PHE A 218 -9.29 -8.02 -14.10
CA PHE A 218 -10.67 -7.55 -14.03
C PHE A 218 -11.38 -7.89 -12.72
N LEU A 219 -10.86 -8.81 -11.92
CA LEU A 219 -11.52 -9.21 -10.67
C LEU A 219 -11.21 -8.27 -9.50
N SER A 220 -10.11 -7.53 -9.53
CA SER A 220 -9.77 -6.60 -8.45
C SER A 220 -10.60 -5.32 -8.45
N LEU A 221 -11.17 -4.95 -9.60
CA LEU A 221 -12.02 -3.76 -9.75
C LEU A 221 -13.52 -4.03 -9.56
N ILE A 222 -13.93 -5.29 -9.44
CA ILE A 222 -15.36 -5.68 -9.40
C ILE A 222 -15.89 -5.90 -7.99
N HIS A 223 -15.03 -5.93 -6.97
CA HIS A 223 -15.46 -6.14 -5.59
C HIS A 223 -15.38 -4.85 -4.77
N ILE A 224 -16.13 -3.84 -5.21
CA ILE A 224 -16.60 -2.75 -4.36
C ILE A 224 -18.00 -3.10 -3.86
#